data_4a1c9830aa0a45f2fd7824ed2b092668
#
_entry.id   4a1c9830aa0a45f2fd7824ed2b092668
#
_cell.length_a   1.000
_cell.length_b   1.000
_cell.length_c   1.000
_cell.angle_alpha   90.00
_cell.angle_beta   90.00
_cell.angle_gamma   90.00
#
_symmetry.space_group_name_H-M   'P 1'
#
loop_
_entity.id
_entity.type
_entity.pdbx_description
1 polymer ?
#
loop_
_entity_poly.entity_id
_entity_poly.type
_entity_poly.pdbx_seq_one_letter_code
_entity_poly.pdbx_strand_id
1 'polypeptide(L)'
;MRASRTACQSRRCDRKRQPVAALRPTRNDGQARLTLEICLARHGETEWSANGRHTGNTDLPLTASGVQKAAALRPRLSSIEFDAVYSSPMQRARRTAELAGFPNPQITDLLREVDYGDYEGQTSKQIHESNPGWEVYKDGCPGGETPAQIYERAQAFLALASQSGGLVLAFAHGHILRAVGAAWIRADISVASCLMLDVATLSKLRDDGHRLIALWNAP
;
A
#
# COMPACT_ATOMS: atom_id res chain seq x y z
N MET A 1 -12.77 -17.08 63.90
CA MET A 1 -13.25 -16.52 62.62
C MET A 1 -12.20 -16.73 61.56
N ARG A 2 -12.42 -17.66 60.61
CA ARG A 2 -11.44 -18.02 59.55
C ARG A 2 -11.82 -17.24 58.29
N ALA A 3 -10.90 -16.43 57.75
CA ALA A 3 -11.05 -15.76 56.47
C ALA A 3 -10.53 -16.64 55.35
N SER A 4 -11.39 -17.01 54.40
CA SER A 4 -11.11 -17.78 53.18
C SER A 4 -10.43 -16.85 52.15
N ARG A 5 -9.26 -17.23 51.70
CA ARG A 5 -8.61 -16.62 50.53
C ARG A 5 -9.01 -17.35 49.26
N THR A 6 -9.80 -16.68 48.43
CA THR A 6 -10.16 -17.19 47.11
C THR A 6 -9.02 -16.83 46.13
N ALA A 7 -8.37 -17.85 45.56
CA ALA A 7 -7.33 -17.72 44.58
C ALA A 7 -7.95 -17.39 43.19
N CYS A 8 -7.59 -16.24 42.64
CA CYS A 8 -7.93 -15.86 41.28
C CYS A 8 -6.95 -16.57 40.32
N GLN A 9 -7.42 -17.62 39.63
CA GLN A 9 -6.64 -18.29 38.58
C GLN A 9 -6.68 -17.42 37.29
N SER A 10 -5.55 -16.84 36.93
CA SER A 10 -5.34 -16.16 35.67
C SER A 10 -5.38 -17.17 34.50
N ARG A 11 -6.44 -17.16 33.74
CA ARG A 11 -6.51 -17.89 32.46
C ARG A 11 -5.62 -17.18 31.44
N ARG A 12 -4.49 -17.77 31.11
CA ARG A 12 -3.70 -17.39 29.93
C ARG A 12 -4.53 -17.64 28.69
N CYS A 13 -4.86 -16.57 27.98
CA CYS A 13 -5.51 -16.61 26.68
C CYS A 13 -4.44 -16.95 25.62
N ASP A 14 -4.26 -18.24 25.32
CA ASP A 14 -3.44 -18.73 24.20
C ASP A 14 -4.17 -18.36 22.90
N ARG A 15 -3.91 -17.18 22.38
CA ARG A 15 -4.28 -16.84 21.00
C ARG A 15 -3.33 -17.56 20.06
N LYS A 16 -3.70 -18.77 19.65
CA LYS A 16 -3.13 -19.42 18.48
C LYS A 16 -3.28 -18.46 17.29
N ARG A 17 -2.18 -17.98 16.75
CA ARG A 17 -2.17 -17.22 15.50
C ARG A 17 -2.78 -18.11 14.42
N GLN A 18 -3.96 -17.75 13.94
CA GLN A 18 -4.53 -18.38 12.75
C GLN A 18 -3.64 -18.03 11.56
N PRO A 19 -3.32 -18.99 10.68
CA PRO A 19 -2.59 -18.68 9.46
C PRO A 19 -3.41 -17.69 8.63
N VAL A 20 -2.74 -16.62 8.18
CA VAL A 20 -3.31 -15.63 7.25
C VAL A 20 -3.85 -16.40 6.03
N ALA A 21 -5.14 -16.30 5.78
CA ALA A 21 -5.79 -17.00 4.69
C ALA A 21 -5.06 -16.70 3.38
N ALA A 22 -4.65 -17.77 2.68
CA ALA A 22 -4.00 -17.67 1.39
C ALA A 22 -4.90 -16.87 0.42
N LEU A 23 -4.30 -15.95 -0.33
CA LEU A 23 -4.93 -15.22 -1.42
C LEU A 23 -5.31 -16.22 -2.53
N ARG A 24 -6.44 -16.91 -2.41
CA ARG A 24 -6.96 -17.78 -3.48
C ARG A 24 -7.92 -16.98 -4.35
N PRO A 25 -7.75 -16.97 -5.69
CA PRO A 25 -8.76 -16.43 -6.57
C PRO A 25 -10.00 -17.32 -6.54
N THR A 26 -11.17 -16.76 -6.31
CA THR A 26 -12.44 -17.47 -6.49
C THR A 26 -12.79 -17.46 -7.99
N ARG A 27 -12.46 -18.53 -8.71
CA ARG A 27 -13.06 -18.78 -10.03
C ARG A 27 -14.51 -19.20 -9.79
N ASN A 28 -15.44 -18.39 -10.25
CA ASN A 28 -16.86 -18.73 -10.30
C ASN A 28 -17.21 -19.07 -11.75
N ASP A 29 -17.49 -20.34 -12.00
CA ASP A 29 -17.92 -20.87 -13.30
C ASP A 29 -19.40 -20.51 -13.50
N GLY A 30 -19.68 -19.54 -14.37
CA GLY A 30 -21.04 -19.21 -14.78
C GLY A 30 -21.28 -17.72 -14.94
N GLN A 31 -21.08 -17.16 -16.15
CA GLN A 31 -21.23 -15.74 -16.51
C GLN A 31 -20.38 -14.79 -15.67
N ALA A 32 -19.07 -14.84 -15.89
CA ALA A 32 -18.11 -14.01 -15.22
C ALA A 32 -18.27 -12.54 -15.64
N ARG A 33 -18.93 -11.72 -14.83
CA ARG A 33 -18.44 -10.36 -14.66
C ARG A 33 -16.98 -10.54 -14.21
N LEU A 34 -16.05 -10.10 -15.05
CA LEU A 34 -14.64 -10.08 -14.68
C LEU A 34 -14.52 -9.21 -13.42
N THR A 35 -14.47 -9.88 -12.26
CA THR A 35 -14.31 -9.18 -10.98
C THR A 35 -12.91 -8.61 -10.98
N LEU A 36 -12.80 -7.28 -10.98
CA LEU A 36 -11.52 -6.62 -10.87
C LEU A 36 -10.99 -6.79 -9.45
N GLU A 37 -9.83 -7.40 -9.31
CA GLU A 37 -9.07 -7.43 -8.07
C GLU A 37 -7.72 -6.74 -8.29
N ILE A 38 -7.34 -5.86 -7.37
CA ILE A 38 -6.06 -5.15 -7.43
C ILE A 38 -5.28 -5.45 -6.15
N CYS A 39 -4.14 -6.12 -6.28
CA CYS A 39 -3.16 -6.28 -5.23
C CYS A 39 -2.20 -5.09 -5.28
N LEU A 40 -2.03 -4.42 -4.14
CA LEU A 40 -1.14 -3.28 -3.97
C LEU A 40 0.03 -3.70 -3.10
N ALA A 41 1.26 -3.41 -3.51
CA ALA A 41 2.48 -3.67 -2.78
C ALA A 41 3.26 -2.37 -2.59
N ARG A 42 3.46 -1.92 -1.35
CA ARG A 42 4.37 -0.81 -1.08
C ARG A 42 5.81 -1.30 -1.19
N HIS A 43 6.70 -0.46 -1.74
CA HIS A 43 8.13 -0.77 -1.83
C HIS A 43 8.75 -1.13 -0.48
N GLY A 44 9.87 -1.86 -0.50
CA GLY A 44 10.68 -2.17 0.67
C GLY A 44 11.27 -0.90 1.31
N GLU A 45 11.84 -1.06 2.50
CA GLU A 45 12.44 0.04 3.25
C GLU A 45 13.58 0.72 2.48
N THR A 46 13.59 2.06 2.53
CA THR A 46 14.68 2.94 2.09
C THR A 46 15.20 3.73 3.29
N GLU A 47 16.38 4.37 3.15
CA GLU A 47 16.92 5.20 4.24
C GLU A 47 15.91 6.26 4.71
N TRP A 48 15.26 6.97 3.79
CA TRP A 48 14.31 8.01 4.15
C TRP A 48 12.99 7.45 4.70
N SER A 49 12.52 6.31 4.21
CA SER A 49 11.32 5.70 4.81
C SER A 49 11.56 5.20 6.23
N ALA A 50 12.79 4.77 6.56
CA ALA A 50 13.17 4.34 7.90
C ALA A 50 13.22 5.50 8.91
N ASN A 51 13.54 6.71 8.47
CA ASN A 51 13.63 7.90 9.32
C ASN A 51 12.45 8.87 9.15
N GLY A 52 11.40 8.47 8.41
CA GLY A 52 10.14 9.22 8.29
C GLY A 52 10.20 10.44 7.38
N ARG A 53 11.21 10.54 6.50
CA ARG A 53 11.29 11.62 5.50
C ARG A 53 10.38 11.33 4.31
N HIS A 54 9.72 12.35 3.83
CA HIS A 54 8.95 12.29 2.59
C HIS A 54 9.88 12.09 1.39
N THR A 55 9.58 11.08 0.57
CA THR A 55 10.42 10.66 -0.57
C THR A 55 9.55 10.56 -1.82
N GLY A 56 9.43 11.62 -2.57
CA GLY A 56 8.70 11.69 -3.83
C GLY A 56 9.62 11.41 -5.03
N ASN A 57 10.26 12.47 -5.54
CA ASN A 57 11.07 12.43 -6.73
C ASN A 57 12.52 11.95 -6.51
N THR A 58 13.02 11.99 -5.27
CA THR A 58 14.35 11.45 -4.94
C THR A 58 14.35 9.93 -5.09
N ASP A 59 15.23 9.42 -5.96
CA ASP A 59 15.25 7.99 -6.28
C ASP A 59 16.27 7.23 -5.43
N LEU A 60 15.87 6.85 -4.23
CA LEU A 60 16.68 6.12 -3.25
C LEU A 60 16.59 4.60 -3.44
N PRO A 61 17.70 3.85 -3.23
CA PRO A 61 17.71 2.40 -3.20
C PRO A 61 17.05 1.84 -1.94
N LEU A 62 16.75 0.54 -1.96
CA LEU A 62 16.37 -0.21 -0.77
C LEU A 62 17.54 -0.35 0.20
N THR A 63 17.27 -0.33 1.50
CA THR A 63 18.23 -0.75 2.53
C THR A 63 18.40 -2.28 2.51
N ALA A 64 19.39 -2.82 3.21
CA ALA A 64 19.53 -4.27 3.39
C ALA A 64 18.26 -4.90 4.01
N SER A 65 17.66 -4.24 5.00
CA SER A 65 16.36 -4.63 5.60
C SER A 65 15.24 -4.55 4.55
N GLY A 66 15.21 -3.49 3.74
CA GLY A 66 14.24 -3.33 2.66
C GLY A 66 14.31 -4.44 1.60
N VAL A 67 15.51 -4.90 1.24
CA VAL A 67 15.71 -6.04 0.34
C VAL A 67 15.14 -7.32 0.93
N GLN A 68 15.39 -7.59 2.21
CA GLN A 68 14.85 -8.79 2.90
C GLN A 68 13.32 -8.75 2.98
N LYS A 69 12.74 -7.60 3.37
CA LYS A 69 11.30 -7.40 3.44
C LYS A 69 10.64 -7.54 2.07
N ALA A 70 11.24 -6.98 1.01
CA ALA A 70 10.74 -7.10 -0.35
C ALA A 70 10.77 -8.56 -0.86
N ALA A 71 11.86 -9.29 -0.58
CA ALA A 71 11.97 -10.71 -0.94
C ALA A 71 10.95 -11.59 -0.20
N ALA A 72 10.54 -11.21 1.01
CA ALA A 72 9.51 -11.92 1.77
C ALA A 72 8.11 -11.84 1.14
N LEU A 73 7.86 -10.93 0.19
CA LEU A 73 6.62 -10.90 -0.58
C LEU A 73 6.52 -12.06 -1.57
N ARG A 74 7.65 -12.59 -2.05
CA ARG A 74 7.68 -13.61 -3.12
C ARG A 74 6.85 -14.86 -2.80
N PRO A 75 6.98 -15.54 -1.65
CA PRO A 75 6.18 -16.74 -1.36
C PRO A 75 4.68 -16.47 -1.28
N ARG A 76 4.28 -15.23 -1.01
CA ARG A 76 2.86 -14.83 -0.93
C ARG A 76 2.26 -14.57 -2.31
N LEU A 77 3.08 -14.23 -3.28
CA LEU A 77 2.67 -13.84 -4.63
C LEU A 77 2.94 -14.92 -5.68
N SER A 78 3.87 -15.85 -5.43
CA SER A 78 4.37 -16.82 -6.40
C SER A 78 3.34 -17.83 -6.91
N SER A 79 2.26 -18.09 -6.15
CA SER A 79 1.18 -18.99 -6.55
C SER A 79 0.00 -18.28 -7.25
N ILE A 80 0.14 -16.98 -7.50
CA ILE A 80 -0.92 -16.14 -8.07
C ILE A 80 -0.52 -15.77 -9.49
N GLU A 81 -1.40 -16.06 -10.44
CA GLU A 81 -1.27 -15.58 -11.81
C GLU A 81 -1.98 -14.23 -11.94
N PHE A 82 -1.22 -13.18 -12.26
CA PHE A 82 -1.73 -11.83 -12.47
C PHE A 82 -1.90 -11.58 -13.98
N ASP A 83 -3.03 -10.99 -14.34
CA ASP A 83 -3.32 -10.59 -15.74
C ASP A 83 -2.46 -9.38 -16.14
N ALA A 84 -2.13 -8.51 -15.19
CA ALA A 84 -1.19 -7.42 -15.38
C ALA A 84 -0.39 -7.12 -14.11
N VAL A 85 0.88 -6.72 -14.30
CA VAL A 85 1.76 -6.28 -13.21
C VAL A 85 2.31 -4.90 -13.56
N TYR A 86 2.06 -3.93 -12.69
CA TYR A 86 2.50 -2.55 -12.85
C TYR A 86 3.53 -2.16 -11.78
N SER A 87 4.40 -1.22 -12.10
CA SER A 87 5.30 -0.61 -11.13
C SER A 87 5.49 0.89 -11.39
N SER A 88 5.69 1.62 -10.31
CA SER A 88 6.31 2.94 -10.37
C SER A 88 7.67 2.87 -11.08
N PRO A 89 8.09 3.93 -11.80
CA PRO A 89 9.42 4.00 -12.41
C PRO A 89 10.57 4.07 -11.39
N MET A 90 10.29 4.42 -10.13
CA MET A 90 11.32 4.60 -9.10
C MET A 90 12.00 3.27 -8.76
N GLN A 91 13.34 3.30 -8.62
CA GLN A 91 14.14 2.08 -8.41
C GLN A 91 13.69 1.27 -7.20
N ARG A 92 13.27 1.90 -6.10
CA ARG A 92 12.77 1.22 -4.89
C ARG A 92 11.53 0.35 -5.16
N ALA A 93 10.60 0.80 -6.01
CA ALA A 93 9.42 0.04 -6.38
C ALA A 93 9.78 -1.08 -7.38
N ARG A 94 10.56 -0.78 -8.40
CA ARG A 94 11.03 -1.76 -9.41
C ARG A 94 11.85 -2.87 -8.76
N ARG A 95 12.78 -2.51 -7.86
CA ARG A 95 13.59 -3.50 -7.14
C ARG A 95 12.74 -4.38 -6.23
N THR A 96 11.71 -3.81 -5.61
CA THR A 96 10.75 -4.60 -4.81
C THR A 96 9.99 -5.58 -5.70
N ALA A 97 9.52 -5.16 -6.87
CA ALA A 97 8.86 -6.05 -7.83
C ALA A 97 9.77 -7.21 -8.27
N GLU A 98 11.01 -6.93 -8.61
CA GLU A 98 12.00 -7.94 -9.00
C GLU A 98 12.23 -8.97 -7.89
N LEU A 99 12.46 -8.52 -6.65
CA LEU A 99 12.67 -9.38 -5.48
C LEU A 99 11.43 -10.22 -5.15
N ALA A 100 10.23 -9.67 -5.39
CA ALA A 100 8.97 -10.36 -5.24
C ALA A 100 8.70 -11.39 -6.36
N GLY A 101 9.55 -11.46 -7.41
CA GLY A 101 9.43 -12.43 -8.50
C GLY A 101 8.86 -11.86 -9.80
N PHE A 102 8.72 -10.53 -9.91
CA PHE A 102 8.19 -9.83 -11.09
C PHE A 102 9.24 -8.88 -11.69
N PRO A 103 10.23 -9.40 -12.45
CA PRO A 103 11.36 -8.60 -12.94
C PRO A 103 10.98 -7.62 -14.07
N ASN A 104 9.87 -7.84 -14.76
CA ASN A 104 9.45 -7.08 -15.94
C ASN A 104 8.03 -6.48 -15.78
N PRO A 105 7.77 -5.66 -14.75
CA PRO A 105 6.46 -5.01 -14.62
C PRO A 105 6.29 -3.92 -15.69
N GLN A 106 5.06 -3.62 -16.06
CA GLN A 106 4.72 -2.46 -16.87
C GLN A 106 4.96 -1.19 -16.05
N ILE A 107 5.78 -0.27 -16.57
CA ILE A 107 6.12 0.96 -15.85
C ILE A 107 5.07 2.03 -16.15
N THR A 108 4.60 2.70 -15.11
CA THR A 108 3.66 3.82 -15.24
C THR A 108 3.95 4.92 -14.23
N ASP A 109 3.93 6.17 -14.69
CA ASP A 109 4.07 7.35 -13.84
C ASP A 109 2.87 7.57 -12.92
N LEU A 110 1.72 6.96 -13.23
CA LEU A 110 0.53 7.00 -12.37
C LEU A 110 0.79 6.43 -10.96
N LEU A 111 1.81 5.57 -10.83
CA LEU A 111 2.23 4.96 -9.58
C LEU A 111 3.43 5.64 -8.90
N ARG A 112 3.93 6.77 -9.42
CA ARG A 112 4.93 7.55 -8.68
C ARG A 112 4.40 7.96 -7.31
N GLU A 113 5.31 8.17 -6.37
CA GLU A 113 4.92 8.76 -5.08
C GLU A 113 4.42 10.20 -5.31
N VAL A 114 3.78 10.75 -4.32
CA VAL A 114 3.39 12.15 -4.31
C VAL A 114 4.61 13.03 -4.51
N ASP A 115 4.48 14.03 -5.36
CA ASP A 115 5.46 15.10 -5.48
C ASP A 115 5.31 16.03 -4.27
N TYR A 116 6.28 15.96 -3.37
CA TYR A 116 6.24 16.77 -2.15
C TYR A 116 6.76 18.19 -2.34
N GLY A 117 7.27 18.55 -3.54
CA GLY A 117 7.79 19.89 -3.80
C GLY A 117 8.79 20.34 -2.73
N ASP A 118 8.52 21.47 -2.10
CA ASP A 118 9.41 22.04 -1.07
C ASP A 118 9.55 21.20 0.20
N TYR A 119 8.69 20.20 0.39
CA TYR A 119 8.72 19.27 1.54
C TYR A 119 9.49 17.98 1.25
N GLU A 120 10.07 17.83 0.06
CA GLU A 120 10.90 16.67 -0.28
C GLU A 120 12.06 16.52 0.72
N GLY A 121 12.26 15.32 1.26
CA GLY A 121 13.32 15.02 2.23
C GLY A 121 13.08 15.50 3.65
N GLN A 122 11.99 16.22 3.93
CA GLN A 122 11.59 16.62 5.28
C GLN A 122 10.75 15.55 5.96
N THR A 123 10.77 15.49 7.28
CA THR A 123 9.84 14.72 8.09
C THR A 123 8.58 15.54 8.37
N SER A 124 7.44 14.88 8.64
CA SER A 124 6.21 15.59 9.06
C SER A 124 6.47 16.50 10.27
N LYS A 125 7.34 16.07 11.20
CA LYS A 125 7.72 16.89 12.37
C LYS A 125 8.37 18.20 11.95
N GLN A 126 9.33 18.17 11.02
CA GLN A 126 10.01 19.38 10.52
C GLN A 126 9.03 20.29 9.77
N ILE A 127 8.13 19.72 8.98
CA ILE A 127 7.11 20.50 8.28
C ILE A 127 6.18 21.19 9.28
N HIS A 128 5.78 20.50 10.34
CA HIS A 128 4.90 21.07 11.38
C HIS A 128 5.55 22.20 12.19
N GLU A 129 6.88 22.32 12.20
CA GLU A 129 7.57 23.46 12.81
C GLU A 129 7.26 24.78 12.06
N SER A 130 7.12 24.71 10.73
CA SER A 130 6.80 25.86 9.87
C SER A 130 5.33 25.94 9.46
N ASN A 131 4.64 24.80 9.39
CA ASN A 131 3.23 24.69 9.01
C ASN A 131 2.49 23.74 9.96
N PRO A 132 2.10 24.20 11.18
CA PRO A 132 1.41 23.36 12.16
C PRO A 132 0.10 22.77 11.62
N GLY A 133 -0.06 21.45 11.76
CA GLY A 133 -1.27 20.75 11.34
C GLY A 133 -1.35 20.44 9.83
N TRP A 134 -0.25 20.61 9.11
CA TRP A 134 -0.17 20.21 7.70
C TRP A 134 -0.47 18.72 7.50
N GLU A 135 -1.27 18.42 6.49
CA GLU A 135 -1.59 17.08 6.04
C GLU A 135 -1.56 17.01 4.50
N VAL A 136 -0.83 16.04 3.94
CA VAL A 136 -0.64 15.92 2.49
C VAL A 136 -1.96 15.84 1.71
N TYR A 137 -2.97 15.16 2.23
CA TYR A 137 -4.26 15.00 1.55
C TYR A 137 -5.28 16.11 1.80
N LYS A 138 -4.91 17.08 2.61
CA LYS A 138 -5.73 18.25 2.91
C LYS A 138 -5.14 19.53 2.32
N ASP A 139 -3.84 19.72 2.55
CA ASP A 139 -3.16 20.97 2.25
C ASP A 139 -2.30 20.89 0.97
N GLY A 140 -1.94 19.66 0.54
CA GLY A 140 -1.03 19.44 -0.57
C GLY A 140 0.41 19.82 -0.23
N CYS A 141 1.23 20.00 -1.26
CA CYS A 141 2.66 20.28 -1.11
C CYS A 141 3.03 21.54 -1.91
N PRO A 142 3.63 22.57 -1.29
CA PRO A 142 4.11 23.75 -2.01
C PRO A 142 5.12 23.36 -3.09
N GLY A 143 4.90 23.82 -4.32
CA GLY A 143 5.72 23.42 -5.48
C GLY A 143 5.56 21.97 -5.94
N GLY A 144 4.70 21.18 -5.29
CA GLY A 144 4.40 19.80 -5.60
C GLY A 144 2.93 19.57 -5.94
N GLU A 145 2.41 18.37 -5.64
CA GLU A 145 1.04 18.00 -5.96
C GLU A 145 0.03 18.53 -4.93
N THR A 146 -1.12 18.96 -5.45
CA THR A 146 -2.33 19.24 -4.67
C THR A 146 -3.10 17.95 -4.37
N PRO A 147 -3.97 17.93 -3.34
CA PRO A 147 -4.83 16.77 -3.05
C PRO A 147 -5.68 16.34 -4.26
N ALA A 148 -6.18 17.29 -5.04
CA ALA A 148 -6.97 17.01 -6.24
C ALA A 148 -6.14 16.26 -7.30
N GLN A 149 -4.90 16.71 -7.58
CA GLN A 149 -3.99 16.06 -8.54
C GLN A 149 -3.61 14.65 -8.08
N ILE A 150 -3.34 14.46 -6.80
CA ILE A 150 -3.07 13.12 -6.23
C ILE A 150 -4.27 12.19 -6.45
N TYR A 151 -5.49 12.68 -6.18
CA TYR A 151 -6.71 11.91 -6.33
C TYR A 151 -7.02 11.57 -7.78
N GLU A 152 -6.88 12.53 -8.70
CA GLU A 152 -7.04 12.33 -10.15
C GLU A 152 -6.06 11.27 -10.68
N ARG A 153 -4.79 11.32 -10.25
CA ARG A 153 -3.78 10.34 -10.63
C ARG A 153 -4.09 8.94 -10.08
N ALA A 154 -4.60 8.85 -8.87
CA ALA A 154 -5.09 7.60 -8.29
C ALA A 154 -6.27 7.02 -9.08
N GLN A 155 -7.24 7.86 -9.49
CA GLN A 155 -8.36 7.44 -10.35
C GLN A 155 -7.88 7.00 -11.74
N ALA A 156 -6.92 7.70 -12.33
CA ALA A 156 -6.33 7.34 -13.62
C ALA A 156 -5.64 5.95 -13.56
N PHE A 157 -4.94 5.64 -12.46
CA PHE A 157 -4.39 4.31 -12.25
C PHE A 157 -5.50 3.24 -12.14
N LEU A 158 -6.57 3.51 -11.39
CA LEU A 158 -7.71 2.58 -11.30
C LEU A 158 -8.38 2.34 -12.65
N ALA A 159 -8.48 3.36 -13.50
CA ALA A 159 -8.99 3.24 -14.85
C ALA A 159 -8.07 2.35 -15.72
N LEU A 160 -6.75 2.54 -15.64
CA LEU A 160 -5.75 1.72 -16.31
C LEU A 160 -5.84 0.25 -15.85
N ALA A 161 -5.90 0.00 -14.55
CA ALA A 161 -6.04 -1.33 -13.99
C ALA A 161 -7.34 -2.02 -14.44
N SER A 162 -8.44 -1.25 -14.53
CA SER A 162 -9.73 -1.76 -15.01
C SER A 162 -9.70 -2.20 -16.47
N GLN A 163 -8.88 -1.58 -17.31
CA GLN A 163 -8.70 -1.98 -18.72
C GLN A 163 -7.96 -3.32 -18.86
N SER A 164 -7.08 -3.63 -17.92
CA SER A 164 -6.38 -4.94 -17.90
C SER A 164 -7.33 -6.07 -17.53
N GLY A 165 -8.40 -5.78 -16.77
CA GLY A 165 -9.35 -6.77 -16.26
C GLY A 165 -8.72 -7.76 -15.26
N GLY A 166 -9.56 -8.62 -14.67
CA GLY A 166 -9.09 -9.72 -13.83
C GLY A 166 -8.30 -9.30 -12.59
N LEU A 167 -7.13 -9.91 -12.40
CA LEU A 167 -6.29 -9.74 -11.24
C LEU A 167 -5.03 -8.91 -11.57
N VAL A 168 -4.90 -7.74 -10.98
CA VAL A 168 -3.78 -6.80 -11.21
C VAL A 168 -2.89 -6.71 -9.99
N LEU A 169 -1.56 -6.62 -10.19
CA LEU A 169 -0.59 -6.33 -9.13
C LEU A 169 0.09 -4.99 -9.40
N ALA A 170 0.24 -4.15 -8.37
CA ALA A 170 0.89 -2.85 -8.48
C ALA A 170 1.93 -2.64 -7.38
N PHE A 171 3.17 -2.30 -7.77
CA PHE A 171 4.25 -1.93 -6.88
C PHE A 171 4.43 -0.42 -6.88
N ALA A 172 4.23 0.22 -5.72
CA ALA A 172 4.28 1.67 -5.61
C ALA A 172 4.68 2.13 -4.19
N HIS A 173 4.14 3.26 -3.74
CA HIS A 173 4.60 3.99 -2.58
C HIS A 173 3.48 4.26 -1.58
N GLY A 174 3.85 4.83 -0.43
CA GLY A 174 2.96 5.00 0.70
C GLY A 174 1.75 5.87 0.40
N HIS A 175 1.97 7.12 -0.02
CA HIS A 175 0.85 8.05 -0.17
C HIS A 175 0.02 7.78 -1.42
N ILE A 176 0.64 7.48 -2.56
CA ILE A 176 -0.18 7.19 -3.76
C ILE A 176 -1.05 5.94 -3.58
N LEU A 177 -0.56 4.87 -2.93
CA LEU A 177 -1.37 3.67 -2.71
C LEU A 177 -2.52 3.91 -1.72
N ARG A 178 -2.32 4.76 -0.72
CA ARG A 178 -3.38 5.19 0.20
C ARG A 178 -4.46 6.00 -0.54
N ALA A 179 -4.04 6.90 -1.44
CA ALA A 179 -4.96 7.63 -2.32
C ALA A 179 -5.73 6.69 -3.27
N VAL A 180 -5.06 5.65 -3.83
CA VAL A 180 -5.71 4.60 -4.62
C VAL A 180 -6.77 3.86 -3.79
N GLY A 181 -6.47 3.55 -2.51
CA GLY A 181 -7.44 2.94 -1.61
C GLY A 181 -8.68 3.82 -1.38
N ALA A 182 -8.49 5.12 -1.11
CA ALA A 182 -9.60 6.07 -0.93
C ALA A 182 -10.42 6.21 -2.22
N ALA A 183 -9.76 6.38 -3.37
CA ALA A 183 -10.41 6.50 -4.68
C ALA A 183 -11.17 5.21 -5.05
N TRP A 184 -10.64 4.04 -4.68
CA TRP A 184 -11.29 2.76 -4.92
C TRP A 184 -12.67 2.69 -4.28
N ILE A 185 -12.78 3.03 -3.00
CA ILE A 185 -14.06 3.05 -2.28
C ILE A 185 -14.88 4.33 -2.54
N ARG A 186 -14.46 5.19 -3.47
CA ARG A 186 -15.11 6.45 -3.84
C ARG A 186 -15.27 7.42 -2.65
N ALA A 187 -14.36 7.35 -1.70
CA ALA A 187 -14.34 8.26 -0.56
C ALA A 187 -13.59 9.56 -0.91
N ASP A 188 -13.78 10.58 -0.09
CA ASP A 188 -12.96 11.78 -0.13
C ASP A 188 -11.48 11.42 0.10
N ILE A 189 -10.56 12.15 -0.55
CA ILE A 189 -9.13 11.84 -0.46
C ILE A 189 -8.58 11.93 0.97
N SER A 190 -9.18 12.74 1.83
CA SER A 190 -8.78 12.84 3.25
C SER A 190 -8.85 11.51 4.00
N VAL A 191 -9.71 10.57 3.55
CA VAL A 191 -9.77 9.20 4.10
C VAL A 191 -8.42 8.47 3.96
N ALA A 192 -7.61 8.82 2.96
CA ALA A 192 -6.27 8.27 2.81
C ALA A 192 -5.36 8.53 4.04
N SER A 193 -5.60 9.60 4.80
CA SER A 193 -4.91 9.86 6.08
C SER A 193 -5.14 8.76 7.11
N CYS A 194 -6.29 8.07 7.07
CA CYS A 194 -6.66 7.00 7.98
C CYS A 194 -6.14 5.61 7.55
N LEU A 195 -5.62 5.48 6.34
CA LEU A 195 -5.16 4.22 5.77
C LEU A 195 -3.66 4.02 6.01
N MET A 196 -3.27 3.51 7.18
CA MET A 196 -1.87 3.20 7.46
C MET A 196 -1.34 2.15 6.47
N LEU A 197 -0.11 2.35 5.98
CA LEU A 197 0.52 1.44 5.01
C LEU A 197 2.03 1.35 5.24
N ASP A 198 2.50 0.21 5.72
CA ASP A 198 3.90 -0.05 6.01
C ASP A 198 4.68 -0.51 4.77
N VAL A 199 6.01 -0.46 4.85
CA VAL A 199 6.90 -0.91 3.75
C VAL A 199 6.79 -2.43 3.55
N ALA A 200 6.81 -2.86 2.29
CA ALA A 200 6.74 -4.27 1.88
C ALA A 200 5.49 -5.00 2.45
N THR A 201 4.36 -4.31 2.53
CA THR A 201 3.07 -4.90 2.86
C THR A 201 2.20 -5.05 1.61
N LEU A 202 1.21 -5.93 1.70
CA LEU A 202 0.21 -6.16 0.66
C LEU A 202 -1.15 -5.66 1.11
N SER A 203 -1.86 -5.05 0.15
CA SER A 203 -3.28 -4.72 0.28
C SER A 203 -4.05 -5.29 -0.91
N LYS A 204 -5.34 -5.56 -0.75
CA LYS A 204 -6.19 -6.11 -1.80
C LYS A 204 -7.49 -5.34 -1.89
N LEU A 205 -7.76 -4.83 -3.08
CA LEU A 205 -9.00 -4.20 -3.47
C LEU A 205 -9.80 -5.19 -4.31
N ARG A 206 -11.11 -5.31 -4.09
CA ARG A 206 -11.97 -6.24 -4.81
C ARG A 206 -13.29 -5.58 -5.17
N ASP A 207 -13.74 -5.83 -6.40
CA ASP A 207 -15.09 -5.48 -6.86
C ASP A 207 -15.89 -6.77 -7.10
N ASP A 208 -16.85 -7.05 -6.23
CA ASP A 208 -17.80 -8.16 -6.35
C ASP A 208 -19.24 -7.66 -6.55
N GLY A 209 -19.37 -6.48 -7.17
CA GLY A 209 -20.60 -5.69 -7.26
C GLY A 209 -20.57 -4.51 -6.29
N HIS A 210 -19.68 -4.57 -5.29
CA HIS A 210 -19.33 -3.48 -4.40
C HIS A 210 -17.82 -3.36 -4.32
N ARG A 211 -17.29 -2.12 -4.31
CA ARG A 211 -15.86 -1.88 -4.16
C ARG A 211 -15.44 -2.00 -2.70
N LEU A 212 -14.62 -2.99 -2.41
CA LEU A 212 -14.20 -3.34 -1.05
C LEU A 212 -12.68 -3.24 -0.91
N ILE A 213 -12.22 -2.83 0.26
CA ILE A 213 -10.85 -3.07 0.70
C ILE A 213 -10.86 -4.44 1.42
N ALA A 214 -10.54 -5.50 0.68
CA ALA A 214 -10.62 -6.87 1.19
C ALA A 214 -9.45 -7.24 2.11
N LEU A 215 -8.32 -6.54 1.97
CA LEU A 215 -7.14 -6.65 2.82
C LEU A 215 -6.42 -5.31 2.81
N TRP A 216 -5.88 -4.90 3.96
CA TRP A 216 -5.08 -3.68 4.03
C TRP A 216 -3.87 -3.86 4.95
N ASN A 217 -2.69 -3.41 4.46
CA ASN A 217 -1.45 -3.36 5.21
C ASN A 217 -1.03 -4.71 5.83
N ALA A 218 -1.17 -5.81 5.10
CA ALA A 218 -0.78 -7.14 5.58
C ALA A 218 0.72 -7.39 5.36
N PRO A 219 1.47 -7.75 6.44
CA PRO A 219 2.90 -8.03 6.37
C PRO A 219 3.22 -9.32 5.61
#